data_498e8bebac31bcd41a0b6e7ad4d6eee8
#
_entry.id   498e8bebac31bcd41a0b6e7ad4d6eee8
#
_cell.length_a   1.000
_cell.length_b   1.000
_cell.length_c   1.000
_cell.angle_alpha   90.00
_cell.angle_beta   90.00
_cell.angle_gamma   90.00
#
_symmetry.space_group_name_H-M   'P 1'
#
loop_
_entity.id
_entity.type
_entity.pdbx_description
1 polymer ?
#
loop_
_entity_poly.entity_id
_entity_poly.type
_entity_poly.pdbx_seq_one_letter_code
_entity_poly.pdbx_strand_id
1 'polypeptide(L)'
;MEVKQVDDYSGFNEYVARHPHGSVLQTTNWGQLKETTGWEWHPLAVFDGGKIAASALVLARPLKGLGIHILYSPRGPLFSSLEALSKLSQGVRELGTKKRAFAWKVDPALPPEDKRWQKFVQEQRLAKVVSDSNFGGVQPKYVMDLDITPPLQDILAQMKNKTRYNIRYAARKGVKVIRSRRKEDLSVFYALLQETAARDGFAVRDLSYFESMWDYLIEAGLAQLFLAYHGELPLAGAIAFRLGRRAWYVYGASSDELRNLQASHLMQWEMIKWAKAFGCAVYDFRGVSGELDPNNPLYGLYRFKEGFGATLREYVGEFDLVLNRPLYHMWQAALKLQARRRT
;
A
#
# COMPACT_ATOMS: atom_id res chain seq x y z
N MET A 1 20.39 21.25 -9.05
CA MET A 1 19.07 20.62 -8.67
C MET A 1 18.10 21.67 -8.17
N GLU A 2 16.85 21.64 -8.65
CA GLU A 2 15.78 22.55 -8.27
C GLU A 2 14.55 21.73 -7.81
N VAL A 3 13.91 22.14 -6.70
CA VAL A 3 12.66 21.50 -6.24
C VAL A 3 11.47 22.32 -6.70
N LYS A 4 10.43 21.65 -7.24
CA LYS A 4 9.19 22.28 -7.71
C LYS A 4 7.98 21.44 -7.30
N GLN A 5 6.85 22.11 -7.13
CA GLN A 5 5.55 21.46 -7.26
C GLN A 5 5.31 21.19 -8.75
N VAL A 6 4.84 20.00 -9.08
CA VAL A 6 4.76 19.53 -10.47
C VAL A 6 3.33 19.68 -10.98
N ASP A 7 3.18 20.25 -12.18
CA ASP A 7 1.92 20.37 -12.90
C ASP A 7 1.81 19.34 -14.04
N ASP A 8 2.94 18.80 -14.53
CA ASP A 8 2.98 17.66 -15.45
C ASP A 8 2.80 16.34 -14.66
N TYR A 9 1.54 15.97 -14.43
CA TYR A 9 1.20 14.74 -13.69
C TYR A 9 1.59 13.47 -14.45
N SER A 10 1.63 13.53 -15.79
CA SER A 10 2.03 12.39 -16.60
C SER A 10 3.49 12.03 -16.41
N GLY A 11 4.39 13.01 -16.55
CA GLY A 11 5.83 12.83 -16.34
C GLY A 11 6.17 12.45 -14.89
N PHE A 12 5.44 13.02 -13.92
CA PHE A 12 5.58 12.64 -12.51
C PHE A 12 5.20 11.16 -12.29
N ASN A 13 4.03 10.73 -12.76
CA ASN A 13 3.55 9.35 -12.61
C ASN A 13 4.45 8.36 -13.37
N GLU A 14 5.00 8.76 -14.52
CA GLU A 14 5.95 7.93 -15.27
C GLU A 14 7.25 7.72 -14.48
N TYR A 15 7.79 8.76 -13.84
CA TYR A 15 8.96 8.63 -12.95
C TYR A 15 8.64 7.68 -11.80
N VAL A 16 7.50 7.84 -11.13
CA VAL A 16 7.06 6.96 -10.05
C VAL A 16 6.95 5.50 -10.54
N ALA A 17 6.38 5.26 -11.72
CA ALA A 17 6.22 3.93 -12.28
C ALA A 17 7.54 3.24 -12.65
N ARG A 18 8.55 4.02 -13.08
CA ARG A 18 9.87 3.51 -13.45
C ARG A 18 10.80 3.33 -12.25
N HIS A 19 10.52 4.00 -11.14
CA HIS A 19 11.37 3.92 -9.96
C HIS A 19 11.30 2.54 -9.30
N PRO A 20 12.44 1.90 -8.91
CA PRO A 20 12.46 0.55 -8.33
C PRO A 20 11.56 0.38 -7.09
N HIS A 21 11.41 1.45 -6.32
CA HIS A 21 10.57 1.51 -5.10
C HIS A 21 9.26 2.27 -5.34
N GLY A 22 8.87 2.47 -6.60
CA GLY A 22 7.63 3.15 -6.97
C GLY A 22 6.40 2.45 -6.43
N SER A 23 5.38 3.23 -6.10
CA SER A 23 4.12 2.74 -5.54
C SER A 23 2.95 3.55 -6.08
N VAL A 24 1.80 2.91 -6.29
CA VAL A 24 0.52 3.59 -6.59
C VAL A 24 0.23 4.70 -5.57
N LEU A 25 0.67 4.51 -4.31
CA LEU A 25 0.48 5.49 -3.23
C LEU A 25 1.31 6.78 -3.41
N GLN A 26 2.21 6.82 -4.40
CA GLN A 26 3.00 7.98 -4.78
C GLN A 26 2.55 8.61 -6.11
N THR A 27 1.48 8.11 -6.73
CA THR A 27 0.92 8.68 -7.95
C THR A 27 -0.04 9.84 -7.66
N THR A 28 -0.21 10.75 -8.62
CA THR A 28 -1.20 11.83 -8.53
C THR A 28 -2.63 11.30 -8.46
N ASN A 29 -2.92 10.16 -9.09
CA ASN A 29 -4.21 9.45 -8.98
C ASN A 29 -4.53 9.07 -7.54
N TRP A 30 -3.52 8.64 -6.75
CA TRP A 30 -3.69 8.42 -5.33
C TRP A 30 -3.97 9.73 -4.59
N GLY A 31 -3.34 10.82 -4.98
CA GLY A 31 -3.62 12.15 -4.44
C GLY A 31 -5.09 12.54 -4.63
N GLN A 32 -5.61 12.39 -5.85
CA GLN A 32 -7.03 12.64 -6.18
C GLN A 32 -7.97 11.77 -5.33
N LEU A 33 -7.69 10.48 -5.21
CA LEU A 33 -8.45 9.61 -4.31
C LEU A 33 -8.40 10.10 -2.85
N LYS A 34 -7.25 10.57 -2.38
CA LYS A 34 -7.11 11.03 -0.99
C LYS A 34 -7.81 12.36 -0.73
N GLU A 35 -7.94 13.19 -1.75
CA GLU A 35 -8.71 14.44 -1.69
C GLU A 35 -10.17 14.20 -1.30
N THR A 36 -10.81 13.13 -1.79
CA THR A 36 -12.19 12.75 -1.42
C THR A 36 -12.34 12.42 0.07
N THR A 37 -11.23 12.20 0.78
CA THR A 37 -11.20 11.90 2.22
C THR A 37 -10.63 13.06 3.06
N GLY A 38 -10.56 14.27 2.50
CA GLY A 38 -10.16 15.49 3.19
C GLY A 38 -8.66 15.67 3.34
N TRP A 39 -7.86 15.09 2.44
CA TRP A 39 -6.45 15.39 2.30
C TRP A 39 -6.25 16.37 1.14
N GLU A 40 -5.37 17.32 1.29
CA GLU A 40 -4.77 18.02 0.18
C GLU A 40 -3.56 17.23 -0.33
N TRP A 41 -3.21 17.36 -1.60
CA TRP A 41 -2.06 16.66 -2.16
C TRP A 41 -1.17 17.57 -2.99
N HIS A 42 0.14 17.37 -2.87
CA HIS A 42 1.19 18.19 -3.45
C HIS A 42 2.26 17.28 -4.05
N PRO A 43 2.32 17.11 -5.39
CA PRO A 43 3.39 16.36 -6.03
C PRO A 43 4.63 17.25 -6.09
N LEU A 44 5.65 16.93 -5.31
CA LEU A 44 6.94 17.61 -5.32
C LEU A 44 7.98 16.77 -6.05
N ALA A 45 8.78 17.42 -6.90
CA ALA A 45 9.91 16.76 -7.56
C ALA A 45 11.16 17.64 -7.53
N VAL A 46 12.31 16.98 -7.49
CA VAL A 46 13.62 17.59 -7.68
C VAL A 46 14.09 17.29 -9.08
N PHE A 47 14.41 18.33 -9.83
CA PHE A 47 14.92 18.23 -11.18
C PHE A 47 16.44 18.43 -11.21
N ASP A 48 17.12 17.55 -11.97
CA ASP A 48 18.54 17.64 -12.27
C ASP A 48 18.73 17.47 -13.78
N GLY A 49 19.25 18.49 -14.45
CA GLY A 49 19.38 18.48 -15.91
C GLY A 49 18.05 18.21 -16.65
N GLY A 50 16.93 18.70 -16.13
CA GLY A 50 15.61 18.52 -16.71
C GLY A 50 14.95 17.16 -16.41
N LYS A 51 15.62 16.24 -15.69
CA LYS A 51 15.08 14.93 -15.29
C LYS A 51 14.74 14.92 -13.81
N ILE A 52 13.70 14.17 -13.43
CA ILE A 52 13.36 14.00 -12.03
C ILE A 52 14.40 13.10 -11.36
N ALA A 53 15.05 13.61 -10.30
CA ALA A 53 16.03 12.90 -9.48
C ALA A 53 15.46 12.43 -8.13
N ALA A 54 14.42 13.11 -7.62
CA ALA A 54 13.66 12.68 -6.47
C ALA A 54 12.22 13.18 -6.55
N SER A 55 11.28 12.46 -5.93
CA SER A 55 9.87 12.89 -5.86
C SER A 55 9.19 12.46 -4.57
N ALA A 56 8.15 13.18 -4.20
CA ALA A 56 7.20 12.76 -3.18
C ALA A 56 5.79 13.28 -3.52
N LEU A 57 4.81 12.42 -3.50
CA LEU A 57 3.43 12.83 -3.31
C LEU A 57 3.25 13.18 -1.83
N VAL A 58 3.16 14.45 -1.51
CA VAL A 58 2.97 14.92 -0.14
C VAL A 58 1.49 15.16 0.09
N LEU A 59 0.89 14.34 0.94
CA LEU A 59 -0.46 14.51 1.43
C LEU A 59 -0.44 15.42 2.65
N ALA A 60 -1.27 16.44 2.70
CA ALA A 60 -1.40 17.34 3.84
C ALA A 60 -2.80 17.17 4.45
N ARG A 61 -2.86 16.84 5.74
CA ARG A 61 -4.12 16.68 6.46
C ARG A 61 -4.26 17.77 7.51
N PRO A 62 -5.34 18.60 7.45
CA PRO A 62 -5.62 19.57 8.48
C PRO A 62 -6.06 18.86 9.77
N LEU A 63 -5.56 19.32 10.90
CA LEU A 63 -6.09 18.96 12.21
C LEU A 63 -7.24 19.91 12.54
N LYS A 64 -8.46 19.36 12.59
CA LYS A 64 -9.70 20.14 12.79
C LYS A 64 -9.58 21.08 14.01
N GLY A 65 -9.93 22.36 13.82
CA GLY A 65 -9.96 23.36 14.88
C GLY A 65 -8.61 23.98 15.27
N LEU A 66 -7.46 23.47 14.75
CA LEU A 66 -6.13 23.94 15.17
C LEU A 66 -5.39 24.76 14.11
N GLY A 67 -5.86 24.77 12.85
CA GLY A 67 -5.20 25.48 11.75
C GLY A 67 -3.77 25.01 11.48
N ILE A 68 -3.44 23.78 11.83
CA ILE A 68 -2.15 23.11 11.60
C ILE A 68 -2.36 21.82 10.82
N HIS A 69 -1.29 21.33 10.19
CA HIS A 69 -1.33 20.13 9.35
C HIS A 69 -0.29 19.08 9.79
N ILE A 70 -0.56 17.83 9.42
CA ILE A 70 0.46 16.81 9.30
C ILE A 70 0.67 16.51 7.81
N LEU A 71 1.93 16.36 7.40
CA LEU A 71 2.28 15.91 6.05
C LEU A 71 2.58 14.43 6.07
N TYR A 72 2.23 13.72 4.98
CA TYR A 72 2.50 12.31 4.83
C TYR A 72 2.79 11.94 3.38
N SER A 73 3.85 11.16 3.16
CA SER A 73 4.17 10.57 1.86
C SER A 73 4.20 9.04 1.98
N PRO A 74 3.05 8.36 1.75
CA PRO A 74 2.95 6.91 1.88
C PRO A 74 3.84 6.21 0.85
N ARG A 75 4.71 5.29 1.31
CA ARG A 75 5.69 4.59 0.46
C ARG A 75 6.66 5.51 -0.28
N GLY A 76 6.81 6.73 0.19
CA GLY A 76 7.76 7.73 -0.29
C GLY A 76 8.66 8.25 0.83
N PRO A 77 9.62 9.10 0.47
CA PRO A 77 9.95 9.64 -0.86
C PRO A 77 10.66 8.64 -1.79
N LEU A 78 10.70 8.96 -3.09
CA LEU A 78 11.47 8.26 -4.10
C LEU A 78 12.68 9.10 -4.50
N PHE A 79 13.89 8.50 -4.63
CA PHE A 79 15.09 9.26 -4.89
C PHE A 79 16.21 8.41 -5.55
N SER A 80 17.02 9.05 -6.38
CA SER A 80 18.18 8.44 -7.02
C SER A 80 19.47 8.65 -6.21
N SER A 81 19.55 9.75 -5.45
CA SER A 81 20.75 10.11 -4.66
C SER A 81 20.36 10.75 -3.31
N LEU A 82 21.30 10.75 -2.37
CA LEU A 82 21.15 11.42 -1.08
C LEU A 82 20.99 12.94 -1.26
N GLU A 83 21.70 13.54 -2.22
CA GLU A 83 21.63 14.97 -2.50
C GLU A 83 20.23 15.36 -3.00
N ALA A 84 19.66 14.58 -3.94
CA ALA A 84 18.31 14.81 -4.44
C ALA A 84 17.27 14.65 -3.31
N LEU A 85 17.43 13.66 -2.42
CA LEU A 85 16.56 13.47 -1.26
C LEU A 85 16.67 14.65 -0.28
N SER A 86 17.88 15.14 0.00
CA SER A 86 18.10 16.30 0.86
C SER A 86 17.47 17.57 0.28
N LYS A 87 17.58 17.75 -1.05
CA LYS A 87 16.93 18.86 -1.74
C LYS A 87 15.41 18.77 -1.70
N LEU A 88 14.85 17.57 -1.89
CA LEU A 88 13.42 17.33 -1.76
C LEU A 88 12.93 17.68 -0.35
N SER A 89 13.69 17.28 0.69
CA SER A 89 13.31 17.59 2.09
C SER A 89 13.25 19.10 2.37
N GLN A 90 14.07 19.91 1.70
CA GLN A 90 13.99 21.37 1.78
C GLN A 90 12.66 21.88 1.21
N GLY A 91 12.24 21.42 0.04
CA GLY A 91 10.94 21.77 -0.55
C GLY A 91 9.76 21.34 0.33
N VAL A 92 9.86 20.17 0.99
CA VAL A 92 8.84 19.75 1.95
C VAL A 92 8.82 20.63 3.20
N ARG A 93 9.97 21.14 3.68
CA ARG A 93 10.01 22.11 4.79
C ARG A 93 9.34 23.43 4.39
N GLU A 94 9.56 23.90 3.17
CA GLU A 94 8.90 25.12 2.65
C GLU A 94 7.38 24.93 2.56
N LEU A 95 6.91 23.79 2.03
CA LEU A 95 5.49 23.42 2.03
C LEU A 95 4.97 23.33 3.46
N GLY A 96 5.72 22.72 4.37
CA GLY A 96 5.39 22.59 5.78
C GLY A 96 5.20 23.96 6.47
N THR A 97 6.04 24.94 6.15
CA THR A 97 5.90 26.32 6.65
C THR A 97 4.61 26.95 6.13
N LYS A 98 4.34 26.85 4.82
CA LYS A 98 3.10 27.38 4.20
C LYS A 98 1.83 26.76 4.80
N LYS A 99 1.87 25.46 5.10
CA LYS A 99 0.74 24.69 5.67
C LYS A 99 0.72 24.71 7.21
N ARG A 100 1.68 25.36 7.86
CA ARG A 100 1.84 25.30 9.33
C ARG A 100 1.89 23.85 9.82
N ALA A 101 2.61 22.99 9.09
CA ALA A 101 2.71 21.57 9.41
C ALA A 101 3.76 21.35 10.53
N PHE A 102 3.49 20.39 11.41
CA PHE A 102 4.39 20.06 12.51
C PHE A 102 5.34 18.89 12.21
N ALA A 103 4.98 18.01 11.27
CA ALA A 103 5.81 16.87 10.88
C ALA A 103 5.52 16.46 9.43
N TRP A 104 6.52 15.85 8.80
CA TRP A 104 6.38 15.08 7.57
C TRP A 104 6.66 13.61 7.88
N LYS A 105 5.60 12.80 7.88
CA LYS A 105 5.67 11.35 8.03
C LYS A 105 6.04 10.68 6.71
N VAL A 106 6.93 9.69 6.77
CA VAL A 106 7.40 8.91 5.61
C VAL A 106 7.59 7.44 5.97
N ASP A 107 7.37 6.55 5.02
CA ASP A 107 7.58 5.11 5.17
C ASP A 107 8.02 4.45 3.86
N PRO A 108 9.16 4.89 3.28
CA PRO A 108 9.60 4.43 1.97
C PRO A 108 9.77 2.90 1.93
N ALA A 109 9.49 2.31 0.76
CA ALA A 109 9.63 0.87 0.53
C ALA A 109 11.11 0.48 0.32
N LEU A 110 11.98 0.91 1.22
CA LEU A 110 13.42 0.67 1.22
C LEU A 110 13.78 -0.45 2.19
N PRO A 111 14.79 -1.27 1.88
CA PRO A 111 15.31 -2.24 2.83
C PRO A 111 16.02 -1.53 4.00
N PRO A 112 16.05 -2.12 5.21
CA PRO A 112 16.68 -1.51 6.39
C PRO A 112 18.14 -1.14 6.21
N GLU A 113 18.87 -1.86 5.34
CA GLU A 113 20.28 -1.69 5.04
C GLU A 113 20.59 -0.61 4.00
N ASP A 114 19.60 0.12 3.45
CA ASP A 114 19.87 1.22 2.50
C ASP A 114 20.69 2.33 3.18
N LYS A 115 21.98 2.41 2.83
CA LYS A 115 22.94 3.34 3.43
C LYS A 115 22.60 4.81 3.17
N ARG A 116 21.98 5.13 2.01
CA ARG A 116 21.57 6.50 1.67
C ARG A 116 20.44 6.94 2.60
N TRP A 117 19.48 6.05 2.85
CA TRP A 117 18.39 6.31 3.80
C TRP A 117 18.91 6.46 5.24
N GLN A 118 19.78 5.54 5.69
CA GLN A 118 20.38 5.61 7.03
C GLN A 118 21.12 6.94 7.24
N LYS A 119 21.91 7.36 6.26
CA LYS A 119 22.63 8.65 6.29
C LYS A 119 21.66 9.84 6.32
N PHE A 120 20.60 9.82 5.50
CA PHE A 120 19.57 10.86 5.50
C PHE A 120 18.87 10.96 6.86
N VAL A 121 18.49 9.83 7.47
CA VAL A 121 17.88 9.78 8.81
C VAL A 121 18.78 10.44 9.85
N GLN A 122 20.08 10.17 9.82
CA GLN A 122 21.05 10.77 10.76
C GLN A 122 21.22 12.27 10.52
N GLU A 123 21.47 12.69 9.27
CA GLU A 123 21.70 14.10 8.90
C GLU A 123 20.50 14.99 9.19
N GLN A 124 19.29 14.52 8.86
CA GLN A 124 18.06 15.27 9.06
C GLN A 124 17.42 15.02 10.43
N ARG A 125 17.98 14.14 11.26
CA ARG A 125 17.51 13.78 12.60
C ARG A 125 16.04 13.36 12.59
N LEU A 126 15.68 12.43 11.68
CA LEU A 126 14.33 11.91 11.64
C LEU A 126 14.01 11.10 12.91
N ALA A 127 12.85 11.34 13.47
CA ALA A 127 12.34 10.54 14.58
C ALA A 127 11.78 9.21 14.05
N LYS A 128 12.34 8.07 14.48
CA LYS A 128 11.77 6.77 14.18
C LYS A 128 10.46 6.60 14.95
N VAL A 129 9.40 6.23 14.24
CA VAL A 129 8.09 5.94 14.84
C VAL A 129 8.01 4.44 15.15
N VAL A 130 7.83 4.12 16.41
CA VAL A 130 7.53 2.73 16.83
C VAL A 130 6.02 2.59 16.85
N SER A 131 5.51 1.63 16.10
CA SER A 131 4.07 1.33 16.04
C SER A 131 3.80 0.01 16.73
N ASP A 132 2.82 0.02 17.61
CA ASP A 132 2.29 -1.18 18.29
C ASP A 132 1.26 -1.92 17.40
N SER A 133 1.05 -1.45 16.17
CA SER A 133 0.16 -2.15 15.23
C SER A 133 0.77 -3.48 14.79
N ASN A 134 -0.08 -4.49 14.62
CA ASN A 134 0.30 -5.83 14.16
C ASN A 134 1.11 -5.86 12.86
N PHE A 135 1.05 -4.79 12.06
CA PHE A 135 1.76 -4.65 10.78
C PHE A 135 2.94 -3.67 10.84
N GLY A 136 3.24 -3.09 12.01
CA GLY A 136 4.40 -2.24 12.23
C GLY A 136 4.30 -0.82 11.68
N GLY A 137 3.08 -0.30 11.40
CA GLY A 137 2.90 1.08 10.93
C GLY A 137 1.62 1.33 10.14
N VAL A 138 1.45 2.55 9.62
CA VAL A 138 0.34 2.92 8.72
C VAL A 138 0.41 2.10 7.43
N GLN A 139 1.62 1.94 6.87
CA GLN A 139 1.89 0.94 5.84
C GLN A 139 2.65 -0.23 6.47
N PRO A 140 2.37 -1.48 6.06
CA PRO A 140 3.03 -2.64 6.64
C PRO A 140 4.56 -2.55 6.53
N LYS A 141 5.25 -2.69 7.66
CA LYS A 141 6.72 -2.79 7.69
C LYS A 141 7.20 -4.13 7.12
N TYR A 142 6.45 -5.20 7.40
CA TYR A 142 6.73 -6.55 6.94
C TYR A 142 5.71 -6.95 5.88
N VAL A 143 6.17 -7.37 4.71
CA VAL A 143 5.35 -7.78 3.58
C VAL A 143 5.82 -9.13 3.03
N MET A 144 4.99 -9.75 2.20
CA MET A 144 5.34 -11.01 1.53
C MET A 144 5.40 -10.78 0.01
N ASP A 145 6.61 -10.85 -0.55
CA ASP A 145 6.87 -10.67 -1.98
C ASP A 145 7.01 -12.03 -2.68
N LEU A 146 6.37 -12.18 -3.82
CA LEU A 146 6.52 -13.31 -4.73
C LEU A 146 7.18 -12.82 -6.03
N ASP A 147 8.29 -13.46 -6.41
CA ASP A 147 8.86 -13.29 -7.74
C ASP A 147 7.94 -13.98 -8.78
N ILE A 148 7.41 -13.17 -9.70
CA ILE A 148 6.55 -13.67 -10.80
C ILE A 148 7.22 -13.53 -12.17
N THR A 149 8.56 -13.36 -12.22
CA THR A 149 9.32 -13.36 -13.48
C THR A 149 9.36 -14.74 -14.17
N PRO A 150 9.43 -15.90 -13.45
CA PRO A 150 9.45 -17.20 -14.09
C PRO A 150 8.15 -17.53 -14.85
N PRO A 151 8.15 -18.51 -15.76
CA PRO A 151 6.93 -19.02 -16.39
C PRO A 151 5.85 -19.41 -15.36
N LEU A 152 4.57 -19.29 -15.73
CA LEU A 152 3.46 -19.59 -14.81
C LEU A 152 3.51 -21.02 -14.24
N GLN A 153 3.94 -21.97 -15.03
CA GLN A 153 4.11 -23.36 -14.59
C GLN A 153 5.15 -23.49 -13.47
N ASP A 154 6.23 -22.72 -13.55
CA ASP A 154 7.32 -22.74 -12.55
C ASP A 154 6.89 -22.02 -11.27
N ILE A 155 6.20 -20.88 -11.40
CA ILE A 155 5.59 -20.19 -10.26
C ILE A 155 4.63 -21.12 -9.53
N LEU A 156 3.77 -21.85 -10.27
CA LEU A 156 2.84 -22.80 -9.68
C LEU A 156 3.60 -23.98 -9.03
N ALA A 157 4.68 -24.47 -9.65
CA ALA A 157 5.49 -25.58 -9.13
C ALA A 157 6.19 -25.24 -7.80
N GLN A 158 6.61 -23.98 -7.62
CA GLN A 158 7.25 -23.50 -6.38
C GLN A 158 6.29 -23.37 -5.19
N MET A 159 4.98 -23.31 -5.42
CA MET A 159 3.99 -23.23 -4.34
C MET A 159 3.98 -24.53 -3.51
N LYS A 160 3.59 -24.44 -2.24
CA LYS A 160 3.37 -25.62 -1.38
C LYS A 160 2.30 -26.53 -1.98
N ASN A 161 2.44 -27.85 -1.80
CA ASN A 161 1.53 -28.86 -2.36
C ASN A 161 0.05 -28.56 -2.07
N LYS A 162 -0.26 -28.16 -0.81
CA LYS A 162 -1.61 -27.82 -0.38
C LYS A 162 -2.17 -26.63 -1.16
N THR A 163 -1.37 -25.59 -1.42
CA THR A 163 -1.78 -24.40 -2.18
C THR A 163 -2.09 -24.76 -3.63
N ARG A 164 -1.19 -25.54 -4.30
CA ARG A 164 -1.45 -26.04 -5.66
C ARG A 164 -2.73 -26.89 -5.74
N TYR A 165 -2.89 -27.78 -4.75
CA TYR A 165 -4.09 -28.60 -4.67
C TYR A 165 -5.34 -27.73 -4.53
N ASN A 166 -5.36 -26.75 -3.62
CA ASN A 166 -6.50 -25.86 -3.38
C ASN A 166 -6.88 -25.05 -4.61
N ILE A 167 -5.90 -24.52 -5.35
CA ILE A 167 -6.13 -23.79 -6.61
C ILE A 167 -6.84 -24.71 -7.63
N ARG A 168 -6.30 -25.92 -7.85
CA ARG A 168 -6.87 -26.88 -8.79
C ARG A 168 -8.24 -27.40 -8.33
N TYR A 169 -8.40 -27.61 -7.04
CA TYR A 169 -9.64 -28.07 -6.44
C TYR A 169 -10.75 -27.04 -6.63
N ALA A 170 -10.51 -25.77 -6.31
CA ALA A 170 -11.48 -24.69 -6.51
C ALA A 170 -11.95 -24.63 -7.97
N ALA A 171 -11.01 -24.65 -8.94
CA ALA A 171 -11.35 -24.63 -10.37
C ALA A 171 -12.17 -25.85 -10.78
N ARG A 172 -11.81 -27.07 -10.35
CA ARG A 172 -12.57 -28.32 -10.65
C ARG A 172 -13.96 -28.32 -10.03
N LYS A 173 -14.14 -27.64 -8.88
CA LYS A 173 -15.44 -27.51 -8.20
C LYS A 173 -16.29 -26.38 -8.77
N GLY A 174 -15.88 -25.78 -9.89
CA GLY A 174 -16.67 -24.79 -10.61
C GLY A 174 -16.56 -23.36 -10.08
N VAL A 175 -15.58 -23.07 -9.20
CA VAL A 175 -15.29 -21.69 -8.83
C VAL A 175 -14.74 -20.96 -10.03
N LYS A 176 -15.33 -19.81 -10.36
CA LYS A 176 -14.89 -18.92 -11.46
C LYS A 176 -14.46 -17.58 -10.89
N VAL A 177 -13.33 -17.07 -11.37
CA VAL A 177 -12.83 -15.73 -11.00
C VAL A 177 -12.98 -14.81 -12.20
N ILE A 178 -13.64 -13.69 -12.00
CA ILE A 178 -13.81 -12.65 -13.01
C ILE A 178 -13.00 -11.40 -12.64
N ARG A 179 -12.51 -10.71 -13.66
CA ARG A 179 -11.99 -9.34 -13.57
C ARG A 179 -13.13 -8.41 -13.92
N SER A 180 -13.71 -7.77 -12.91
CA SER A 180 -14.84 -6.87 -13.13
C SER A 180 -14.42 -5.66 -13.95
N ARG A 181 -15.32 -5.23 -14.83
CA ARG A 181 -15.26 -4.01 -15.62
C ARG A 181 -16.47 -3.11 -15.35
N ARG A 182 -17.25 -3.40 -14.33
CA ARG A 182 -18.49 -2.72 -14.00
C ARG A 182 -18.39 -2.15 -12.60
N LYS A 183 -18.64 -0.86 -12.46
CA LYS A 183 -18.59 -0.16 -11.16
C LYS A 183 -19.63 -0.70 -10.17
N GLU A 184 -20.76 -1.17 -10.67
CA GLU A 184 -21.84 -1.76 -9.89
C GLU A 184 -21.41 -3.00 -9.09
N ASP A 185 -20.42 -3.75 -9.61
CA ASP A 185 -19.88 -4.93 -8.94
C ASP A 185 -19.11 -4.60 -7.65
N LEU A 186 -18.83 -3.30 -7.39
CA LEU A 186 -18.31 -2.84 -6.09
C LEU A 186 -19.28 -3.15 -4.96
N SER A 187 -20.60 -3.17 -5.19
CA SER A 187 -21.60 -3.52 -4.19
C SER A 187 -21.43 -4.96 -3.69
N VAL A 188 -21.14 -5.89 -4.60
CA VAL A 188 -20.85 -7.30 -4.27
C VAL A 188 -19.57 -7.42 -3.46
N PHE A 189 -18.51 -6.76 -3.91
CA PHE A 189 -17.24 -6.73 -3.18
C PHE A 189 -17.43 -6.14 -1.78
N TYR A 190 -18.19 -5.05 -1.67
CA TYR A 190 -18.42 -4.36 -0.40
C TYR A 190 -19.19 -5.21 0.60
N ALA A 191 -20.21 -5.94 0.15
CA ALA A 191 -20.94 -6.89 0.98
C ALA A 191 -20.01 -7.99 1.56
N LEU A 192 -19.16 -8.60 0.70
CA LEU A 192 -18.15 -9.56 1.14
C LEU A 192 -17.14 -8.94 2.12
N LEU A 193 -16.76 -7.67 1.91
CA LEU A 193 -15.81 -6.97 2.77
C LEU A 193 -16.43 -6.68 4.16
N GLN A 194 -17.72 -6.33 4.22
CA GLN A 194 -18.45 -6.14 5.48
C GLN A 194 -18.55 -7.46 6.26
N GLU A 195 -18.87 -8.58 5.59
CA GLU A 195 -18.91 -9.91 6.20
C GLU A 195 -17.52 -10.28 6.78
N THR A 196 -16.46 -10.08 5.99
CA THR A 196 -15.07 -10.30 6.42
C THR A 196 -14.73 -9.45 7.64
N ALA A 197 -15.09 -8.17 7.62
CA ALA A 197 -14.77 -7.23 8.69
C ALA A 197 -15.51 -7.57 10.00
N ALA A 198 -16.77 -7.98 9.90
CA ALA A 198 -17.57 -8.44 11.07
C ALA A 198 -16.95 -9.69 11.71
N ARG A 199 -16.46 -10.63 10.87
CA ARG A 199 -15.79 -11.85 11.33
C ARG A 199 -14.42 -11.57 11.96
N ASP A 200 -13.61 -10.74 11.32
CA ASP A 200 -12.18 -10.56 11.65
C ASP A 200 -11.94 -9.32 12.53
N GLY A 201 -12.99 -8.55 12.88
CA GLY A 201 -12.95 -7.47 13.88
C GLY A 201 -12.21 -6.20 13.43
N PHE A 202 -12.30 -5.79 12.15
CA PHE A 202 -11.70 -4.55 11.68
C PHE A 202 -12.70 -3.57 11.09
N ALA A 203 -12.34 -2.28 11.06
CA ALA A 203 -13.18 -1.24 10.49
C ALA A 203 -13.03 -1.17 8.96
N VAL A 204 -14.15 -1.05 8.25
CA VAL A 204 -14.22 -0.86 6.80
C VAL A 204 -14.44 0.61 6.47
N ARG A 205 -13.87 1.08 5.38
CA ARG A 205 -14.20 2.39 4.79
C ARG A 205 -15.56 2.31 4.11
N ASP A 206 -16.23 3.45 4.02
CA ASP A 206 -17.53 3.54 3.34
C ASP A 206 -17.42 3.14 1.85
N LEU A 207 -18.55 2.69 1.29
CA LEU A 207 -18.64 2.28 -0.13
C LEU A 207 -18.17 3.42 -1.06
N SER A 208 -18.50 4.67 -0.75
CA SER A 208 -18.09 5.86 -1.52
C SER A 208 -16.58 6.00 -1.68
N TYR A 209 -15.80 5.49 -0.73
CA TYR A 209 -14.34 5.43 -0.88
C TYR A 209 -13.91 4.45 -1.99
N PHE A 210 -14.58 3.31 -2.12
CA PHE A 210 -14.30 2.32 -3.15
C PHE A 210 -14.83 2.78 -4.53
N GLU A 211 -15.93 3.54 -4.54
CA GLU A 211 -16.44 4.21 -5.76
C GLU A 211 -15.43 5.25 -6.26
N SER A 212 -14.89 6.08 -5.37
CA SER A 212 -13.81 7.01 -5.72
C SER A 212 -12.53 6.27 -6.15
N MET A 213 -12.23 5.11 -5.55
CA MET A 213 -11.10 4.28 -5.98
C MET A 213 -11.33 3.72 -7.39
N TRP A 214 -12.56 3.40 -7.74
CA TRP A 214 -12.91 3.02 -9.11
C TRP A 214 -12.57 4.14 -10.07
N ASP A 215 -13.07 5.33 -9.81
CA ASP A 215 -12.92 6.49 -10.70
C ASP A 215 -11.44 6.91 -10.88
N TYR A 216 -10.66 6.92 -9.81
CA TYR A 216 -9.29 7.41 -9.87
C TYR A 216 -8.22 6.34 -10.11
N LEU A 217 -8.45 5.07 -9.73
CA LEU A 217 -7.44 4.03 -9.87
C LEU A 217 -7.82 2.92 -10.83
N ILE A 218 -9.06 2.42 -10.81
CA ILE A 218 -9.47 1.29 -11.68
C ILE A 218 -9.59 1.78 -13.13
N GLU A 219 -10.25 2.90 -13.37
CA GLU A 219 -10.36 3.50 -14.71
C GLU A 219 -9.00 3.91 -15.29
N ALA A 220 -8.08 4.36 -14.43
CA ALA A 220 -6.70 4.65 -14.80
C ALA A 220 -5.83 3.39 -15.04
N GLY A 221 -6.38 2.19 -14.83
CA GLY A 221 -5.65 0.93 -14.98
C GLY A 221 -4.59 0.68 -13.89
N LEU A 222 -4.62 1.43 -12.79
CA LEU A 222 -3.73 1.28 -11.63
C LEU A 222 -4.26 0.26 -10.62
N ALA A 223 -5.54 -0.09 -10.72
CA ALA A 223 -6.18 -1.10 -9.88
C ALA A 223 -7.12 -1.99 -10.69
N GLN A 224 -7.52 -3.14 -10.12
CA GLN A 224 -8.46 -4.08 -10.71
C GLN A 224 -9.28 -4.74 -9.61
N LEU A 225 -10.60 -4.80 -9.81
CA LEU A 225 -11.52 -5.58 -8.99
C LEU A 225 -11.61 -7.02 -9.52
N PHE A 226 -11.46 -7.98 -8.60
CA PHE A 226 -11.64 -9.41 -8.84
C PHE A 226 -12.78 -9.94 -7.97
N LEU A 227 -13.63 -10.79 -8.54
CA LEU A 227 -14.69 -11.49 -7.82
C LEU A 227 -14.65 -12.98 -8.17
N ALA A 228 -14.78 -13.83 -7.16
CA ALA A 228 -14.83 -15.27 -7.29
C ALA A 228 -16.27 -15.76 -6.98
N TYR A 229 -16.81 -16.55 -7.89
CA TYR A 229 -18.18 -17.08 -7.79
C TYR A 229 -18.22 -18.61 -7.87
N HIS A 230 -19.24 -19.20 -7.24
CA HIS A 230 -19.69 -20.56 -7.50
C HIS A 230 -21.17 -20.48 -7.95
N GLY A 231 -21.44 -20.76 -9.22
CA GLY A 231 -22.72 -20.34 -9.81
C GLY A 231 -22.88 -18.83 -9.74
N GLU A 232 -23.96 -18.37 -9.13
CA GLU A 232 -24.25 -16.96 -8.88
C GLU A 232 -23.81 -16.47 -7.49
N LEU A 233 -23.34 -17.40 -6.63
CA LEU A 233 -22.96 -17.08 -5.25
C LEU A 233 -21.55 -16.47 -5.22
N PRO A 234 -21.36 -15.22 -4.76
CA PRO A 234 -20.05 -14.62 -4.58
C PRO A 234 -19.36 -15.20 -3.34
N LEU A 235 -18.14 -15.72 -3.50
CA LEU A 235 -17.39 -16.38 -2.44
C LEU A 235 -16.18 -15.58 -1.95
N ALA A 236 -15.58 -14.77 -2.83
CA ALA A 236 -14.45 -13.92 -2.49
C ALA A 236 -14.36 -12.71 -3.42
N GLY A 237 -13.78 -11.64 -2.92
CA GLY A 237 -13.51 -10.42 -3.67
C GLY A 237 -12.15 -9.84 -3.32
N ALA A 238 -11.51 -9.16 -4.29
CA ALA A 238 -10.24 -8.49 -4.06
C ALA A 238 -10.08 -7.26 -4.94
N ILE A 239 -9.37 -6.25 -4.43
CA ILE A 239 -8.83 -5.16 -5.25
C ILE A 239 -7.32 -5.26 -5.22
N ALA A 240 -6.72 -5.49 -6.39
CA ALA A 240 -5.29 -5.49 -6.60
C ALA A 240 -4.85 -4.19 -7.26
N PHE A 241 -3.69 -3.66 -6.86
CA PHE A 241 -3.05 -2.51 -7.50
C PHE A 241 -1.90 -2.97 -8.38
N ARG A 242 -1.53 -2.17 -9.38
CA ARG A 242 -0.31 -2.35 -10.17
C ARG A 242 0.30 -1.02 -10.59
N LEU A 243 1.64 -0.98 -10.61
CA LEU A 243 2.40 0.15 -11.15
C LEU A 243 3.77 -0.34 -11.59
N GLY A 244 4.22 0.03 -12.78
CA GLY A 244 5.50 -0.42 -13.30
C GLY A 244 5.61 -1.95 -13.27
N ARG A 245 6.62 -2.44 -12.57
CA ARG A 245 6.91 -3.88 -12.48
C ARG A 245 6.38 -4.56 -11.21
N ARG A 246 5.50 -3.91 -10.43
CA ARG A 246 4.97 -4.47 -9.18
C ARG A 246 3.45 -4.44 -9.15
N ALA A 247 2.86 -5.50 -8.60
CA ALA A 247 1.46 -5.56 -8.24
C ALA A 247 1.30 -5.83 -6.74
N TRP A 248 0.17 -5.38 -6.17
CA TRP A 248 -0.13 -5.50 -4.74
C TRP A 248 -1.54 -6.04 -4.52
N TYR A 249 -1.68 -7.01 -3.62
CA TYR A 249 -2.96 -7.44 -3.09
C TYR A 249 -3.37 -6.50 -1.94
N VAL A 250 -4.24 -5.51 -2.22
CA VAL A 250 -4.50 -4.41 -1.28
C VAL A 250 -5.71 -4.65 -0.41
N TYR A 251 -6.81 -5.06 -1.01
CA TYR A 251 -8.04 -5.41 -0.29
C TYR A 251 -8.45 -6.82 -0.64
N GLY A 252 -8.87 -7.59 0.37
CA GLY A 252 -9.38 -8.93 0.22
C GLY A 252 -10.58 -9.16 1.12
N ALA A 253 -11.54 -9.89 0.59
CA ALA A 253 -12.77 -10.26 1.27
C ALA A 253 -13.13 -11.70 0.92
N SER A 254 -13.79 -12.40 1.84
CA SER A 254 -14.28 -13.76 1.62
C SER A 254 -15.55 -14.02 2.43
N SER A 255 -16.52 -14.69 1.81
CA SER A 255 -17.69 -15.19 2.51
C SER A 255 -17.34 -16.38 3.41
N ASP A 256 -18.16 -16.63 4.40
CA ASP A 256 -18.17 -17.85 5.20
C ASP A 256 -18.87 -19.01 4.48
N GLU A 257 -19.66 -18.70 3.45
CA GLU A 257 -20.30 -19.67 2.60
C GLU A 257 -19.28 -20.48 1.79
N LEU A 258 -19.48 -21.80 1.75
CA LEU A 258 -18.66 -22.72 0.94
C LEU A 258 -17.13 -22.51 1.04
N ARG A 259 -16.61 -22.13 2.22
CA ARG A 259 -15.16 -21.92 2.45
C ARG A 259 -14.30 -23.10 2.04
N ASN A 260 -14.86 -24.32 2.12
CA ASN A 260 -14.23 -25.55 1.67
C ASN A 260 -13.88 -25.54 0.17
N LEU A 261 -14.52 -24.71 -0.67
CA LEU A 261 -14.23 -24.58 -2.09
C LEU A 261 -12.93 -23.81 -2.39
N GLN A 262 -12.30 -23.20 -1.37
CA GLN A 262 -10.98 -22.57 -1.49
C GLN A 262 -10.91 -21.42 -2.52
N ALA A 263 -12.00 -20.66 -2.67
CA ALA A 263 -12.13 -19.59 -3.66
C ALA A 263 -11.00 -18.55 -3.59
N SER A 264 -10.55 -18.18 -2.39
CA SER A 264 -9.44 -17.24 -2.18
C SER A 264 -8.12 -17.74 -2.77
N HIS A 265 -7.84 -19.06 -2.79
CA HIS A 265 -6.64 -19.60 -3.40
C HIS A 265 -6.66 -19.45 -4.93
N LEU A 266 -7.79 -19.75 -5.56
CA LEU A 266 -7.94 -19.58 -7.00
C LEU A 266 -7.88 -18.08 -7.37
N MET A 267 -8.53 -17.21 -6.59
CA MET A 267 -8.51 -15.77 -6.82
C MET A 267 -7.09 -15.19 -6.77
N GLN A 268 -6.27 -15.58 -5.77
CA GLN A 268 -4.87 -15.17 -5.72
C GLN A 268 -4.09 -15.62 -6.96
N TRP A 269 -4.31 -16.85 -7.43
CA TRP A 269 -3.66 -17.36 -8.63
C TRP A 269 -4.07 -16.55 -9.88
N GLU A 270 -5.35 -16.20 -10.02
CA GLU A 270 -5.82 -15.36 -11.13
C GLU A 270 -5.22 -13.94 -11.07
N MET A 271 -5.06 -13.36 -9.88
CA MET A 271 -4.38 -12.07 -9.71
C MET A 271 -2.88 -12.14 -10.05
N ILE A 272 -2.19 -13.22 -9.69
CA ILE A 272 -0.79 -13.46 -10.07
C ILE A 272 -0.67 -13.56 -11.60
N LYS A 273 -1.55 -14.30 -12.27
CA LYS A 273 -1.59 -14.40 -13.74
C LYS A 273 -1.84 -13.03 -14.39
N TRP A 274 -2.77 -12.27 -13.84
CA TRP A 274 -3.05 -10.91 -14.30
C TRP A 274 -1.83 -10.00 -14.15
N ALA A 275 -1.21 -9.95 -12.99
CA ALA A 275 -0.03 -9.14 -12.75
C ALA A 275 1.10 -9.47 -13.73
N LYS A 276 1.36 -10.76 -13.95
CA LYS A 276 2.36 -11.24 -14.89
C LYS A 276 2.04 -10.83 -16.34
N ALA A 277 0.77 -10.95 -16.75
CA ALA A 277 0.33 -10.55 -18.09
C ALA A 277 0.52 -9.04 -18.37
N PHE A 278 0.55 -8.21 -17.32
CA PHE A 278 0.89 -6.78 -17.40
C PHE A 278 2.38 -6.47 -17.20
N GLY A 279 3.25 -7.49 -17.24
CA GLY A 279 4.71 -7.30 -17.16
C GLY A 279 5.25 -7.06 -15.75
N CYS A 280 4.45 -7.27 -14.70
CA CYS A 280 4.95 -7.20 -13.34
C CYS A 280 5.97 -8.32 -13.07
N ALA A 281 7.01 -7.99 -12.29
CA ALA A 281 8.04 -8.92 -11.85
C ALA A 281 7.80 -9.38 -10.41
N VAL A 282 7.10 -8.58 -9.61
CA VAL A 282 6.83 -8.85 -8.20
C VAL A 282 5.34 -8.75 -7.93
N TYR A 283 4.82 -9.74 -7.21
CA TYR A 283 3.48 -9.71 -6.61
C TYR A 283 3.61 -9.63 -5.08
N ASP A 284 3.21 -8.50 -4.53
CA ASP A 284 3.27 -8.18 -3.10
C ASP A 284 1.92 -8.55 -2.45
N PHE A 285 1.92 -9.59 -1.62
CA PHE A 285 0.76 -10.00 -0.84
C PHE A 285 0.44 -9.05 0.33
N ARG A 286 1.18 -7.96 0.47
CA ARG A 286 1.05 -6.97 1.55
C ARG A 286 1.38 -7.54 2.94
N GLY A 287 0.92 -6.82 3.96
CA GLY A 287 1.35 -6.97 5.34
C GLY A 287 1.19 -8.36 5.96
N VAL A 288 2.17 -8.70 6.77
CA VAL A 288 2.13 -9.78 7.76
C VAL A 288 2.64 -9.26 9.09
N SER A 289 2.39 -9.98 10.18
CA SER A 289 3.06 -9.69 11.44
C SER A 289 4.57 -9.90 11.30
N GLY A 290 5.37 -9.05 11.93
CA GLY A 290 6.82 -9.26 12.06
C GLY A 290 7.16 -10.43 12.99
N GLU A 291 6.22 -10.86 13.82
CA GLU A 291 6.35 -12.01 14.71
C GLU A 291 5.83 -13.26 13.99
N LEU A 292 6.73 -14.17 13.66
CA LEU A 292 6.40 -15.44 13.01
C LEU A 292 6.13 -16.55 14.05
N ASP A 293 5.46 -16.19 15.15
CA ASP A 293 5.04 -17.14 16.19
C ASP A 293 3.70 -17.80 15.79
N PRO A 294 3.61 -19.15 15.84
CA PRO A 294 2.36 -19.88 15.63
C PRO A 294 1.19 -19.45 16.53
N ASN A 295 1.49 -18.90 17.71
CA ASN A 295 0.49 -18.38 18.65
C ASN A 295 -0.02 -16.98 18.28
N ASN A 296 0.64 -16.26 17.35
CA ASN A 296 0.17 -14.95 16.90
C ASN A 296 -1.10 -15.12 16.05
N PRO A 297 -2.20 -14.40 16.33
CA PRO A 297 -3.45 -14.50 15.56
C PRO A 297 -3.29 -14.29 14.05
N LEU A 298 -2.26 -13.51 13.64
CA LEU A 298 -1.96 -13.24 12.22
C LEU A 298 -1.05 -14.28 11.57
N TYR A 299 -0.61 -15.30 12.30
CA TYR A 299 0.26 -16.36 11.75
C TYR A 299 -0.42 -17.14 10.61
N GLY A 300 -1.72 -17.33 10.68
CA GLY A 300 -2.51 -17.93 9.60
C GLY A 300 -2.40 -17.17 8.28
N LEU A 301 -2.36 -15.82 8.34
CA LEU A 301 -2.17 -14.96 7.19
C LEU A 301 -0.77 -15.12 6.57
N TYR A 302 0.28 -15.19 7.42
CA TYR A 302 1.64 -15.50 6.97
C TYR A 302 1.70 -16.84 6.25
N ARG A 303 1.18 -17.91 6.87
CA ARG A 303 1.18 -19.27 6.27
C ARG A 303 0.42 -19.34 4.94
N PHE A 304 -0.68 -18.61 4.83
CA PHE A 304 -1.43 -18.51 3.58
C PHE A 304 -0.55 -17.95 2.46
N LYS A 305 0.11 -16.81 2.69
CA LYS A 305 0.96 -16.12 1.71
C LYS A 305 2.23 -16.93 1.40
N GLU A 306 2.86 -17.49 2.40
CA GLU A 306 4.02 -18.39 2.26
C GLU A 306 3.67 -19.64 1.42
N GLY A 307 2.43 -20.11 1.49
CA GLY A 307 1.93 -21.20 0.68
C GLY A 307 2.06 -20.99 -0.82
N PHE A 308 2.01 -19.73 -1.28
CA PHE A 308 2.21 -19.33 -2.68
C PHE A 308 3.70 -19.22 -3.07
N GLY A 309 4.63 -19.47 -2.15
CA GLY A 309 6.07 -19.30 -2.38
C GLY A 309 6.55 -17.86 -2.14
N ALA A 310 5.72 -17.01 -1.54
CA ALA A 310 6.12 -15.66 -1.19
C ALA A 310 7.13 -15.66 -0.03
N THR A 311 8.08 -14.72 -0.06
CA THR A 311 9.14 -14.54 0.92
C THR A 311 8.93 -13.26 1.73
N LEU A 312 9.31 -13.31 3.00
CA LEU A 312 9.22 -12.15 3.90
C LEU A 312 10.22 -11.07 3.46
N ARG A 313 9.73 -9.84 3.39
CA ARG A 313 10.55 -8.64 3.17
C ARG A 313 10.28 -7.62 4.26
N GLU A 314 11.34 -7.07 4.82
CA GLU A 314 11.28 -5.97 5.77
C GLU A 314 11.59 -4.65 5.09
N TYR A 315 10.84 -3.58 5.44
CA TYR A 315 11.13 -2.21 5.06
C TYR A 315 11.62 -1.40 6.27
N VAL A 316 12.19 -0.23 6.01
CA VAL A 316 12.73 0.68 7.06
C VAL A 316 11.71 1.10 8.11
N GLY A 317 10.41 1.01 7.80
CA GLY A 317 9.32 1.44 8.68
C GLY A 317 9.04 2.94 8.60
N GLU A 318 8.42 3.48 9.64
CA GLU A 318 7.95 4.87 9.68
C GLU A 318 8.95 5.81 10.34
N PHE A 319 9.05 7.02 9.77
CA PHE A 319 9.84 8.11 10.32
C PHE A 319 9.10 9.42 10.19
N ASP A 320 9.33 10.33 11.15
CA ASP A 320 8.84 11.69 11.13
C ASP A 320 10.01 12.69 11.00
N LEU A 321 10.00 13.49 9.93
CA LEU A 321 10.80 14.70 9.87
C LEU A 321 10.06 15.79 10.66
N VAL A 322 10.58 16.13 11.83
CA VAL A 322 9.95 17.12 12.70
C VAL A 322 10.15 18.52 12.14
N LEU A 323 9.05 19.22 11.83
CA LEU A 323 9.03 20.56 11.27
C LEU A 323 8.81 21.63 12.34
N ASN A 324 7.98 21.32 13.36
CA ASN A 324 7.72 22.17 14.50
C ASN A 324 7.75 21.33 15.78
N ARG A 325 8.83 21.46 16.57
CA ARG A 325 9.07 20.65 17.77
C ARG A 325 7.98 20.78 18.85
N PRO A 326 7.57 22.00 19.28
CA PRO A 326 6.51 22.15 20.27
C PRO A 326 5.21 21.44 19.87
N LEU A 327 4.73 21.68 18.65
CA LEU A 327 3.50 21.07 18.15
C LEU A 327 3.64 19.54 18.00
N TYR A 328 4.82 19.05 17.59
CA TYR A 328 5.08 17.62 17.50
C TYR A 328 5.00 16.93 18.86
N HIS A 329 5.61 17.52 19.90
CA HIS A 329 5.54 16.95 21.27
C HIS A 329 4.12 16.99 21.84
N MET A 330 3.37 18.06 21.60
CA MET A 330 1.95 18.11 21.98
C MET A 330 1.14 17.02 21.28
N TRP A 331 1.36 16.80 19.99
CA TRP A 331 0.72 15.74 19.21
C TRP A 331 1.06 14.34 19.75
N GLN A 332 2.33 14.07 20.03
CA GLN A 332 2.77 12.80 20.62
C GLN A 332 2.13 12.55 22.01
N ALA A 333 2.03 13.59 22.82
CA ALA A 333 1.36 13.50 24.12
C ALA A 333 -0.14 13.18 23.97
N ALA A 334 -0.82 13.83 23.02
CA ALA A 334 -2.24 13.58 22.71
C ALA A 334 -2.48 12.14 22.25
N LEU A 335 -1.62 11.60 21.39
CA LEU A 335 -1.71 10.20 20.93
C LEU A 335 -1.53 9.21 22.11
N LYS A 336 -0.58 9.44 23.00
CA LYS A 336 -0.38 8.61 24.20
C LYS A 336 -1.59 8.62 25.13
N LEU A 337 -2.21 9.78 25.33
CA LEU A 337 -3.44 9.91 26.13
C LEU A 337 -4.62 9.17 25.47
N GLN A 338 -4.74 9.24 24.16
CA GLN A 338 -5.80 8.54 23.42
C GLN A 338 -5.62 7.03 23.47
N ALA A 339 -4.39 6.53 23.37
CA ALA A 339 -4.09 5.10 23.50
C ALA A 339 -4.49 4.57 24.88
N ARG A 340 -4.14 5.29 25.97
CA ARG A 340 -4.50 4.92 27.35
C ARG A 340 -6.02 4.90 27.65
N ARG A 341 -6.85 5.59 26.83
CA ARG A 341 -8.32 5.58 26.99
C ARG A 341 -9.00 4.43 26.24
N ARG A 342 -8.25 3.69 25.43
CA ARG A 342 -8.75 2.55 24.65
C ARG A 342 -8.39 1.20 25.23
N THR A 343 -7.47 1.18 26.20
CA THR A 343 -7.16 0.04 27.10
C THR A 343 -7.99 0.13 28.38
#